data_e541c863404439097e2ebdcadacc9a16
#
_entry.id   e541c863404439097e2ebdcadacc9a16
#
_cell.length_a   1.000
_cell.length_b   1.000
_cell.length_c   1.000
_cell.angle_alpha   90.00
_cell.angle_beta   90.00
_cell.angle_gamma   90.00
#
_symmetry.space_group_name_H-M   'P 1'
#
loop_
_entity.id
_entity.type
_entity.pdbx_description
1 polymer ?
#
loop_
_entity_poly.entity_id
_entity_poly.type
_entity_poly.pdbx_seq_one_letter_code
_entity_poly.pdbx_strand_id
1 'polypeptide(L)'
;MGKKVLLVDDSTTTLMMEEMILKQRTGYECVTAKDGLDAISRAVVEAPDLVLMDVVMPRMNGFEACKRMRMESSLRKTPIILVTTRGEEDYVEAGFQSGCNDYITKPINGFELITLLQTYLGE
;
A
#
# COMPACT_ATOMS: atom_id res chain seq x y z
N MET A 1 21.13 -1.96 -2.48
CA MET A 1 20.16 -2.15 -1.38
C MET A 1 18.77 -2.04 -1.93
N GLY A 2 17.97 -3.03 -1.66
CA GLY A 2 16.61 -3.05 -2.17
C GLY A 2 15.70 -2.05 -1.45
N LYS A 3 14.66 -1.64 -2.15
CA LYS A 3 13.62 -0.82 -1.56
C LYS A 3 12.74 -1.65 -0.62
N LYS A 4 12.15 -1.01 0.35
CA LYS A 4 11.26 -1.65 1.32
C LYS A 4 9.82 -1.25 1.05
N VAL A 5 8.93 -2.23 0.92
CA VAL A 5 7.50 -2.01 0.65
C VAL A 5 6.68 -2.55 1.83
N LEU A 6 5.79 -1.72 2.36
CA LEU A 6 4.84 -2.14 3.38
C LEU A 6 3.55 -2.56 2.69
N LEU A 7 3.15 -3.81 2.90
CA LEU A 7 1.92 -4.38 2.36
C LEU A 7 0.87 -4.45 3.46
N VAL A 8 -0.29 -3.84 3.24
CA VAL A 8 -1.35 -3.76 4.25
C VAL A 8 -2.64 -4.35 3.69
N ASP A 9 -3.11 -5.41 4.34
CA ASP A 9 -4.38 -6.07 3.98
C ASP A 9 -4.76 -6.96 5.16
N ASP A 10 -6.06 -7.04 5.47
CA ASP A 10 -6.52 -7.93 6.54
C ASP A 10 -6.57 -9.39 6.12
N SER A 11 -6.42 -9.68 4.83
CA SER A 11 -6.40 -11.05 4.30
C SER A 11 -4.96 -11.56 4.22
N THR A 12 -4.65 -12.59 5.00
CA THR A 12 -3.35 -13.25 4.96
C THR A 12 -3.05 -13.80 3.56
N THR A 13 -4.07 -14.34 2.90
CA THR A 13 -3.92 -14.89 1.54
C THR A 13 -3.50 -13.80 0.55
N THR A 14 -4.13 -12.63 0.63
CA THR A 14 -3.77 -11.51 -0.24
C THR A 14 -2.33 -11.06 0.01
N LEU A 15 -1.93 -10.95 1.29
CA LEU A 15 -0.57 -10.56 1.63
C LEU A 15 0.45 -11.57 1.08
N MET A 16 0.16 -12.86 1.20
CA MET A 16 1.05 -13.90 0.68
C MET A 16 1.18 -13.80 -0.84
N MET A 17 0.08 -13.53 -1.53
CA MET A 17 0.09 -13.39 -2.98
C MET A 17 0.93 -12.18 -3.40
N GLU A 18 0.73 -11.05 -2.74
CA GLU A 18 1.49 -9.82 -3.03
C GLU A 18 2.98 -10.02 -2.77
N GLU A 19 3.32 -10.64 -1.64
CA GLU A 19 4.73 -10.95 -1.34
C GLU A 19 5.34 -11.85 -2.40
N MET A 20 4.61 -12.86 -2.85
CA MET A 20 5.09 -13.78 -3.87
C MET A 20 5.39 -13.05 -5.17
N ILE A 21 4.48 -12.17 -5.60
CA ILE A 21 4.69 -11.37 -6.81
C ILE A 21 5.97 -10.54 -6.70
N LEU A 22 6.14 -9.85 -5.57
CA LEU A 22 7.30 -8.98 -5.38
C LEU A 22 8.60 -9.78 -5.29
N LYS A 23 8.59 -10.91 -4.58
CA LYS A 23 9.78 -11.76 -4.47
C LYS A 23 10.23 -12.34 -5.79
N GLN A 24 9.28 -12.73 -6.65
CA GLN A 24 9.61 -13.34 -7.91
C GLN A 24 10.13 -12.34 -8.94
N ARG A 25 9.73 -11.09 -8.84
CA ARG A 25 9.97 -10.10 -9.89
C ARG A 25 10.85 -8.94 -9.49
N THR A 26 11.15 -8.80 -8.20
CA THR A 26 11.91 -7.65 -7.70
C THR A 26 12.84 -8.06 -6.58
N GLY A 27 13.73 -7.13 -6.21
CA GLY A 27 14.56 -7.29 -5.03
C GLY A 27 14.03 -6.54 -3.81
N TYR A 28 12.75 -6.14 -3.83
CA TYR A 28 12.17 -5.38 -2.72
C TYR A 28 12.07 -6.22 -1.46
N GLU A 29 12.35 -5.57 -0.33
CA GLU A 29 12.07 -6.13 0.98
C GLU A 29 10.60 -5.84 1.31
N CYS A 30 9.87 -6.83 1.84
CA CYS A 30 8.47 -6.66 2.19
C CYS A 30 8.27 -6.74 3.70
N VAL A 31 7.50 -5.80 4.24
CA VAL A 31 6.97 -5.89 5.60
C VAL A 31 5.45 -5.84 5.49
N THR A 32 4.74 -6.41 6.45
CA THR A 32 3.30 -6.54 6.35
C THR A 32 2.59 -5.99 7.58
N ALA A 33 1.33 -5.57 7.38
CA ALA A 33 0.43 -5.18 8.47
C ALA A 33 -0.98 -5.62 8.08
N LYS A 34 -1.82 -5.90 9.06
CA LYS A 34 -3.16 -6.47 8.82
C LYS A 34 -4.32 -5.52 9.11
N ASP A 35 -4.05 -4.36 9.65
CA ASP A 35 -5.09 -3.34 9.85
C ASP A 35 -4.46 -1.95 9.82
N GLY A 36 -5.32 -0.93 9.84
CA GLY A 36 -4.87 0.44 9.69
C GLY A 36 -3.98 0.93 10.82
N LEU A 37 -4.28 0.55 12.06
CA LEU A 37 -3.47 0.98 13.21
C LEU A 37 -2.10 0.34 13.15
N ASP A 38 -2.03 -0.96 12.87
CA ASP A 38 -0.77 -1.66 12.72
C ASP A 38 0.05 -1.08 11.57
N ALA A 39 -0.63 -0.73 10.47
CA ALA A 39 0.01 -0.13 9.32
C ALA A 39 0.70 1.19 9.66
N ILE A 40 0.03 2.05 10.42
CA ILE A 40 0.60 3.33 10.84
C ILE A 40 1.84 3.10 11.70
N SER A 41 1.73 2.22 12.70
CA SER A 41 2.87 1.92 13.58
C SER A 41 4.03 1.33 12.81
N ARG A 42 3.76 0.39 11.91
CA ARG A 42 4.79 -0.24 11.09
C ARG A 42 5.45 0.76 10.15
N ALA A 43 4.67 1.64 9.54
CA ALA A 43 5.20 2.63 8.63
C ALA A 43 6.18 3.58 9.34
N VAL A 44 5.85 3.99 10.56
CA VAL A 44 6.74 4.86 11.33
C VAL A 44 8.03 4.14 11.69
N VAL A 45 7.93 2.89 12.16
CA VAL A 45 9.10 2.12 12.62
C VAL A 45 9.98 1.68 11.46
N GLU A 46 9.36 1.13 10.41
CA GLU A 46 10.09 0.53 9.30
C GLU A 46 10.56 1.53 8.24
N ALA A 47 9.96 2.73 8.21
CA ALA A 47 10.28 3.75 7.22
C ALA A 47 10.30 3.18 5.80
N PRO A 48 9.20 2.60 5.32
CA PRO A 48 9.18 1.99 3.99
C PRO A 48 9.34 3.03 2.90
N ASP A 49 9.78 2.58 1.73
CA ASP A 49 9.88 3.43 0.56
C ASP A 49 8.54 3.57 -0.15
N LEU A 50 7.59 2.69 0.14
CA LEU A 50 6.25 2.72 -0.45
C LEU A 50 5.30 1.90 0.41
N VAL A 51 4.03 2.32 0.46
CA VAL A 51 2.95 1.59 1.15
C VAL A 51 1.91 1.17 0.12
N LEU A 52 1.59 -0.12 0.09
CA LEU A 52 0.50 -0.67 -0.70
C LEU A 52 -0.58 -1.12 0.29
N MET A 53 -1.75 -0.49 0.26
CA MET A 53 -2.74 -0.65 1.33
C MET A 53 -4.15 -0.83 0.80
N ASP A 54 -4.81 -1.90 1.26
CA ASP A 54 -6.21 -2.16 0.95
C ASP A 54 -7.09 -1.05 1.55
N VAL A 55 -8.16 -0.70 0.84
CA VAL A 55 -9.13 0.28 1.32
C VAL A 55 -10.06 -0.35 2.36
N VAL A 56 -10.54 -1.56 2.08
CA VAL A 56 -11.56 -2.21 2.92
C VAL A 56 -10.90 -3.06 4.00
N MET A 57 -10.85 -2.52 5.20
CA MET A 57 -10.28 -3.20 6.37
C MET A 57 -11.18 -2.92 7.57
N PRO A 58 -11.21 -3.85 8.56
CA PRO A 58 -12.02 -3.63 9.76
C PRO A 58 -11.45 -2.48 10.60
N ARG A 59 -12.32 -1.82 11.34
CA ARG A 59 -12.03 -0.75 12.30
C ARG A 59 -11.53 0.54 11.68
N MET A 60 -10.53 0.50 10.83
CA MET A 60 -9.99 1.68 10.17
C MET A 60 -9.73 1.33 8.71
N ASN A 61 -10.41 2.01 7.78
CA ASN A 61 -10.21 1.75 6.36
C ASN A 61 -8.93 2.41 5.84
N GLY A 62 -8.57 2.10 4.60
CA GLY A 62 -7.32 2.59 4.01
C GLY A 62 -7.28 4.10 3.83
N PHE A 63 -8.42 4.74 3.59
CA PHE A 63 -8.46 6.21 3.45
C PHE A 63 -8.07 6.88 4.77
N GLU A 64 -8.65 6.41 5.86
CA GLU A 64 -8.38 6.95 7.18
C GLU A 64 -6.94 6.70 7.59
N ALA A 65 -6.44 5.49 7.34
CA ALA A 65 -5.04 5.16 7.63
C ALA A 65 -4.09 6.06 6.83
N CYS A 66 -4.41 6.30 5.56
CA CYS A 66 -3.61 7.19 4.71
C CYS A 66 -3.56 8.61 5.27
N LYS A 67 -4.71 9.15 5.67
CA LYS A 67 -4.77 10.49 6.27
C LYS A 67 -3.89 10.57 7.50
N ARG A 68 -3.95 9.56 8.36
CA ARG A 68 -3.14 9.54 9.58
C ARG A 68 -1.66 9.42 9.28
N MET A 69 -1.30 8.61 8.30
CA MET A 69 0.10 8.50 7.88
C MET A 69 0.64 9.85 7.40
N ARG A 70 -0.17 10.61 6.69
CA ARG A 70 0.25 11.93 6.21
C ARG A 70 0.47 12.95 7.33
N MET A 71 -0.05 12.68 8.51
CA MET A 71 0.20 13.53 9.68
C MET A 71 1.55 13.25 10.33
N GLU A 72 2.18 12.10 10.00
CA GLU A 72 3.50 11.75 10.49
C GLU A 72 4.56 12.41 9.60
N SER A 73 5.46 13.18 10.19
CA SER A 73 6.44 13.92 9.40
C SER A 73 7.32 13.01 8.53
N SER A 74 7.64 11.82 9.03
CA SER A 74 8.47 10.86 8.30
C SER A 74 7.76 10.23 7.11
N LEU A 75 6.43 10.34 7.04
CA LEU A 75 5.63 9.69 6.00
C LEU A 75 4.97 10.67 5.04
N ARG A 76 5.28 11.96 5.13
CA ARG A 76 4.61 12.97 4.29
C ARG A 76 4.83 12.75 2.79
N LYS A 77 5.99 12.23 2.41
CA LYS A 77 6.34 12.04 1.00
C LYS A 77 6.39 10.58 0.57
N THR A 78 6.14 9.66 1.49
CA THR A 78 6.17 8.23 1.17
C THR A 78 5.02 7.94 0.20
N PRO A 79 5.28 7.34 -0.96
CA PRO A 79 4.21 6.95 -1.87
C PRO A 79 3.26 5.97 -1.19
N ILE A 80 1.96 6.26 -1.28
CA ILE A 80 0.90 5.39 -0.76
C ILE A 80 -0.01 5.04 -1.92
N ILE A 81 -0.11 3.75 -2.21
CA ILE A 81 -0.97 3.22 -3.27
C ILE A 81 -2.09 2.45 -2.60
N LEU A 82 -3.33 2.81 -2.90
CA LEU A 82 -4.49 2.14 -2.34
C LEU A 82 -4.97 1.04 -3.28
N VAL A 83 -5.45 -0.06 -2.69
CA VAL A 83 -5.99 -1.19 -3.44
C VAL A 83 -7.50 -1.19 -3.26
N THR A 84 -8.23 -1.06 -4.36
CA THR A 84 -9.68 -0.95 -4.35
C THR A 84 -10.31 -2.13 -5.09
N THR A 85 -11.60 -2.37 -4.85
CA THR A 85 -12.36 -3.36 -5.60
C THR A 85 -12.87 -2.71 -6.89
N ARG A 86 -12.84 -3.49 -7.98
CA ARG A 86 -13.34 -3.01 -9.28
C ARG A 86 -14.80 -2.54 -9.14
N GLY A 87 -15.11 -1.41 -9.76
CA GLY A 87 -16.45 -0.85 -9.75
C GLY A 87 -16.68 0.18 -8.65
N GLU A 88 -15.67 0.44 -7.85
CA GLU A 88 -15.77 1.39 -6.75
C GLU A 88 -15.11 2.72 -7.12
N GLU A 89 -15.50 3.29 -8.26
CA GLU A 89 -14.91 4.54 -8.75
C GLU A 89 -15.09 5.70 -7.77
N ASP A 90 -16.16 5.69 -6.97
CA ASP A 90 -16.39 6.72 -5.97
C ASP A 90 -15.24 6.78 -4.95
N TYR A 91 -14.57 5.64 -4.75
CA TYR A 91 -13.46 5.57 -3.81
C TYR A 91 -12.19 6.21 -4.35
N VAL A 92 -12.07 6.37 -5.66
CA VAL A 92 -10.87 6.96 -6.27
C VAL A 92 -10.68 8.40 -5.79
N GLU A 93 -11.77 9.20 -5.84
CA GLU A 93 -11.71 10.58 -5.39
C GLU A 93 -11.41 10.66 -3.89
N ALA A 94 -12.10 9.83 -3.09
CA ALA A 94 -11.84 9.78 -1.65
C ALA A 94 -10.40 9.39 -1.35
N GLY A 95 -9.84 8.48 -2.15
CA GLY A 95 -8.44 8.07 -2.02
C GLY A 95 -7.49 9.23 -2.21
N PHE A 96 -7.64 9.99 -3.29
CA PHE A 96 -6.76 11.13 -3.55
C PHE A 96 -6.95 12.23 -2.52
N GLN A 97 -8.17 12.44 -2.03
CA GLN A 97 -8.42 13.40 -0.95
C GLN A 97 -7.76 12.96 0.36
N SER A 98 -7.56 11.67 0.56
CA SER A 98 -6.89 11.17 1.76
C SER A 98 -5.38 11.37 1.71
N GLY A 99 -4.82 11.72 0.55
CA GLY A 99 -3.39 11.94 0.37
C GLY A 99 -2.64 10.79 -0.28
N CYS A 100 -3.35 9.80 -0.86
CA CYS A 100 -2.68 8.73 -1.58
C CYS A 100 -2.11 9.25 -2.92
N ASN A 101 -1.15 8.52 -3.46
CA ASN A 101 -0.50 8.88 -4.71
C ASN A 101 -1.14 8.19 -5.91
N ASP A 102 -1.70 7.01 -5.69
CA ASP A 102 -2.24 6.22 -6.80
C ASP A 102 -3.14 5.12 -6.26
N TYR A 103 -3.76 4.37 -7.14
CA TYR A 103 -4.56 3.22 -6.74
C TYR A 103 -4.42 2.11 -7.78
N ILE A 104 -4.73 0.87 -7.35
CA ILE A 104 -4.77 -0.29 -8.22
C ILE A 104 -6.01 -1.09 -7.83
N THR A 105 -6.66 -1.76 -8.78
CA THR A 105 -7.91 -2.48 -8.53
C THR A 105 -7.68 -3.97 -8.36
N LYS A 106 -8.51 -4.61 -7.54
CA LYS A 106 -8.55 -6.06 -7.41
C LYS A 106 -9.41 -6.66 -8.52
N PRO A 107 -9.07 -7.85 -9.04
CA PRO A 107 -7.93 -8.67 -8.65
C PRO A 107 -6.63 -8.07 -9.15
N ILE A 108 -5.59 -8.17 -8.33
CA ILE A 108 -4.31 -7.56 -8.66
C ILE A 108 -3.64 -8.33 -9.81
N ASN A 109 -3.29 -7.58 -10.85
CA ASN A 109 -2.47 -8.10 -11.95
C ASN A 109 -1.01 -7.86 -11.59
N GLY A 110 -0.21 -8.93 -11.57
CA GLY A 110 1.18 -8.84 -11.14
C GLY A 110 2.03 -7.90 -11.98
N PHE A 111 1.84 -7.93 -13.30
CA PHE A 111 2.58 -7.05 -14.20
C PHE A 111 2.24 -5.59 -13.94
N GLU A 112 0.95 -5.28 -13.81
CA GLU A 112 0.49 -3.93 -13.53
C GLU A 112 1.03 -3.43 -12.19
N LEU A 113 1.00 -4.29 -11.16
CA LEU A 113 1.51 -3.95 -9.84
C LEU A 113 3.00 -3.60 -9.91
N ILE A 114 3.80 -4.45 -10.53
CA ILE A 114 5.24 -4.22 -10.63
C ILE A 114 5.54 -2.93 -11.38
N THR A 115 4.86 -2.70 -12.50
CA THR A 115 5.05 -1.48 -13.28
C THR A 115 4.76 -0.24 -12.45
N LEU A 116 3.67 -0.27 -11.68
CA LEU A 116 3.29 0.85 -10.84
C LEU A 116 4.32 1.10 -9.74
N LEU A 117 4.77 0.03 -9.06
CA LEU A 117 5.77 0.17 -8.00
C LEU A 117 7.09 0.71 -8.56
N GLN A 118 7.52 0.23 -9.72
CA GLN A 118 8.74 0.72 -10.34
C GLN A 118 8.66 2.20 -10.71
N THR A 119 7.47 2.65 -11.11
CA THR A 119 7.26 4.06 -11.41
C THR A 119 7.58 4.94 -10.21
N TYR A 120 7.18 4.52 -9.02
CA TYR A 120 7.40 5.29 -7.80
C TYR A 120 8.75 5.05 -7.15
N LEU A 121 9.31 3.85 -7.30
CA LEU A 121 10.56 3.48 -6.63
C LEU A 121 11.80 3.64 -7.52
N GLY A 122 11.61 3.73 -8.82
CA GLY A 122 12.72 3.96 -9.75
C GLY A 122 13.59 2.74 -10.02
N GLU A 123 13.16 1.56 -9.66
CA GLU A 123 13.93 0.35 -9.94
C GLU A 123 13.08 -0.82 -10.41
#